data_0ca4d079fe695ec9f072b0196580f858
#
_entry.id   0ca4d079fe695ec9f072b0196580f858
#
_cell.length_a   1.000
_cell.length_b   1.000
_cell.length_c   1.000
_cell.angle_alpha   90.00
_cell.angle_beta   90.00
_cell.angle_gamma   90.00
#
_symmetry.space_group_name_H-M   'P 1'
#
loop_
_entity.id
_entity.type
_entity.pdbx_description
1 polymer ?
#
loop_
_entity_poly.entity_id
_entity_poly.type
_entity_poly.pdbx_seq_one_letter_code
_entity_poly.pdbx_strand_id
1 'polypeptide(L)'
;MTIDIIKPTYLGRLPKMSDTHLTAPTRFVEVDGDKFAYRRWGNTSSGQPPLFFVQHFRGGLDHWDPLLTNGLAAGREVILYNGRGIASSTGTPRNRIEDMADDIALVIRALGLSQVDLLGFSIGGFQVQEVVLRHPQLVRKLVLLGTGLRGGDPKMEPRVLEVAPKPVPTADDFLYLFFGRSEAAKQAGLAFWERRHQRADQDPPSSMAVAQAQAEAHAAYLQPLPGANPYAFLNAVTQPTLVLNGVDDIMIPTINSWHLSQNIPNAQLLIYPDAGHGAQFQYPERFLQHAIQFLEE
;
A
#
# COMPACT_ATOMS: atom_id res chain seq x y z
N MET A 1 -17.04 -15.54 -36.36
CA MET A 1 -16.59 -16.18 -35.11
C MET A 1 -16.63 -15.07 -34.05
N THR A 2 -17.74 -15.01 -33.34
CA THR A 2 -18.00 -13.95 -32.35
C THR A 2 -17.27 -14.34 -31.05
N ILE A 3 -16.30 -13.57 -30.66
CA ILE A 3 -15.62 -13.79 -29.36
C ILE A 3 -16.59 -13.28 -28.31
N ASP A 4 -17.21 -14.19 -27.57
CA ASP A 4 -17.93 -13.85 -26.34
C ASP A 4 -16.96 -13.29 -25.34
N ILE A 5 -17.03 -11.97 -25.13
CA ILE A 5 -16.33 -11.29 -24.04
C ILE A 5 -17.01 -11.77 -22.75
N ILE A 6 -16.34 -12.67 -22.04
CA ILE A 6 -16.75 -13.09 -20.70
C ILE A 6 -16.80 -11.83 -19.84
N LYS A 7 -18.00 -11.30 -19.59
CA LYS A 7 -18.22 -10.26 -18.60
C LYS A 7 -17.76 -10.81 -17.25
N PRO A 8 -16.90 -10.11 -16.51
CA PRO A 8 -16.43 -10.60 -15.23
C PRO A 8 -17.61 -10.69 -14.25
N THR A 9 -17.97 -11.89 -13.90
CA THR A 9 -19.07 -12.25 -12.97
C THR A 9 -18.75 -11.89 -11.51
N TYR A 10 -17.61 -11.28 -11.21
CA TYR A 10 -17.18 -10.89 -9.85
C TYR A 10 -17.77 -9.58 -9.33
N LEU A 11 -18.48 -8.80 -10.16
CA LEU A 11 -19.26 -7.63 -9.73
C LEU A 11 -20.74 -7.98 -9.47
N GLY A 12 -21.06 -9.24 -9.24
CA GLY A 12 -22.32 -9.63 -8.62
C GLY A 12 -22.46 -8.89 -7.29
N ARG A 13 -23.65 -8.32 -7.02
CA ARG A 13 -24.00 -7.50 -5.86
C ARG A 13 -23.08 -7.78 -4.67
N LEU A 14 -22.16 -6.84 -4.40
CA LEU A 14 -21.35 -6.86 -3.18
C LEU A 14 -22.30 -7.11 -1.99
N PRO A 15 -21.98 -8.00 -1.04
CA PRO A 15 -22.80 -8.20 0.15
C PRO A 15 -23.07 -6.84 0.79
N LYS A 16 -24.27 -6.66 1.34
CA LYS A 16 -24.63 -5.43 2.03
C LYS A 16 -23.76 -5.33 3.28
N MET A 17 -22.63 -4.64 3.16
CA MET A 17 -21.77 -4.30 4.29
C MET A 17 -22.42 -3.18 5.09
N SER A 18 -22.32 -3.22 6.43
CA SER A 18 -22.79 -2.13 7.29
C SER A 18 -22.05 -0.83 7.03
N ASP A 19 -20.75 -0.94 6.74
CA ASP A 19 -19.85 0.15 6.50
C ASP A 19 -19.06 -0.03 5.20
N THR A 20 -18.54 1.07 4.66
CA THR A 20 -17.71 1.14 3.44
C THR A 20 -16.52 2.05 3.71
N HIS A 21 -15.61 2.19 2.75
CA HIS A 21 -14.55 3.18 2.82
C HIS A 21 -15.05 4.58 3.18
N LEU A 22 -16.23 4.95 2.64
CA LEU A 22 -16.79 6.29 2.81
C LEU A 22 -17.51 6.48 4.15
N THR A 23 -17.98 5.40 4.79
CA THR A 23 -18.84 5.47 5.98
C THR A 23 -18.20 4.89 7.25
N ALA A 24 -17.17 4.05 7.12
CA ALA A 24 -16.49 3.46 8.27
C ALA A 24 -15.96 4.56 9.22
N PRO A 25 -16.32 4.51 10.52
CA PRO A 25 -15.91 5.54 11.46
C PRO A 25 -14.40 5.51 11.70
N THR A 26 -13.78 6.69 11.79
CA THR A 26 -12.41 6.81 12.28
C THR A 26 -12.38 6.50 13.77
N ARG A 27 -11.55 5.55 14.17
CA ARG A 27 -11.32 5.11 15.54
C ARG A 27 -9.86 5.28 15.90
N PHE A 28 -9.56 5.19 17.19
CA PHE A 28 -8.19 5.33 17.69
C PHE A 28 -7.83 4.13 18.56
N VAL A 29 -6.59 3.67 18.45
CA VAL A 29 -5.97 2.71 19.35
C VAL A 29 -4.75 3.37 20.00
N GLU A 30 -4.56 3.17 21.29
CA GLU A 30 -3.42 3.74 22.04
C GLU A 30 -2.29 2.72 22.08
N VAL A 31 -1.09 3.18 21.74
CA VAL A 31 0.15 2.40 21.78
C VAL A 31 1.27 3.33 22.27
N ASP A 32 1.93 2.96 23.36
CA ASP A 32 3.05 3.70 23.94
C ASP A 32 2.76 5.21 24.19
N GLY A 33 1.53 5.52 24.61
CA GLY A 33 1.08 6.88 24.91
C GLY A 33 0.63 7.70 23.69
N ASP A 34 0.75 7.17 22.48
CA ASP A 34 0.27 7.80 21.26
C ASP A 34 -1.00 7.14 20.72
N LYS A 35 -1.82 7.92 20.01
CA LYS A 35 -3.06 7.48 19.38
C LYS A 35 -2.86 7.24 17.91
N PHE A 36 -3.18 6.06 17.44
CA PHE A 36 -3.15 5.69 16.02
C PHE A 36 -4.57 5.64 15.48
N ALA A 37 -4.85 6.46 14.47
CA ALA A 37 -6.13 6.46 13.78
C ALA A 37 -6.24 5.26 12.85
N TYR A 38 -7.40 4.62 12.84
CA TYR A 38 -7.70 3.51 11.94
C TYR A 38 -9.17 3.48 11.56
N ARG A 39 -9.48 2.82 10.45
CA ARG A 39 -10.82 2.43 10.03
C ARG A 39 -10.83 0.95 9.71
N ARG A 40 -11.92 0.25 10.08
CA ARG A 40 -12.07 -1.18 9.77
C ARG A 40 -13.49 -1.48 9.38
N TRP A 41 -13.68 -2.30 8.36
CA TRP A 41 -14.97 -2.76 7.86
C TRP A 41 -14.82 -4.00 7.00
N GLY A 42 -15.93 -4.55 6.50
CA GLY A 42 -15.95 -5.69 5.59
C GLY A 42 -16.48 -6.97 6.25
N ASN A 43 -16.20 -8.11 5.61
CA ASN A 43 -16.71 -9.40 6.03
C ASN A 43 -15.88 -10.00 7.16
N THR A 44 -16.29 -9.76 8.40
CA THR A 44 -15.66 -10.32 9.60
C THR A 44 -16.00 -11.80 9.84
N SER A 45 -16.96 -12.36 9.10
CA SER A 45 -17.40 -13.76 9.23
C SER A 45 -16.74 -14.70 8.22
N SER A 46 -15.79 -14.20 7.42
CA SER A 46 -15.11 -14.97 6.37
C SER A 46 -14.19 -16.08 6.91
N GLY A 47 -13.77 -15.99 8.18
CA GLY A 47 -12.72 -16.85 8.73
C GLY A 47 -11.30 -16.52 8.22
N GLN A 48 -11.16 -15.54 7.33
CA GLN A 48 -9.87 -15.11 6.81
C GLN A 48 -9.22 -14.06 7.73
N PRO A 49 -7.89 -14.04 7.87
CA PRO A 49 -7.22 -12.93 8.55
C PRO A 49 -7.58 -11.57 7.92
N PRO A 50 -7.70 -10.51 8.73
CA PRO A 50 -7.92 -9.16 8.21
C PRO A 50 -6.80 -8.74 7.27
N LEU A 51 -7.12 -7.94 6.24
CA LEU A 51 -6.14 -7.30 5.38
C LEU A 51 -5.80 -5.90 5.94
N PHE A 52 -4.56 -5.73 6.36
CA PHE A 52 -4.05 -4.49 6.95
C PHE A 52 -3.25 -3.71 5.92
N PHE A 53 -3.63 -2.45 5.70
CA PHE A 53 -3.10 -1.59 4.64
C PHE A 53 -2.08 -0.59 5.19
N VAL A 54 -0.92 -0.49 4.55
CA VAL A 54 0.14 0.47 4.85
C VAL A 54 0.41 1.36 3.64
N GLN A 55 0.22 2.68 3.83
CA GLN A 55 0.11 3.66 2.76
C GLN A 55 1.48 4.18 2.27
N HIS A 56 1.45 4.91 1.16
CA HIS A 56 2.59 5.59 0.53
C HIS A 56 3.09 6.81 1.33
N PHE A 57 4.14 7.45 0.82
CA PHE A 57 4.72 8.68 1.36
C PHE A 57 3.64 9.73 1.67
N ARG A 58 3.58 10.18 2.95
CA ARG A 58 2.59 11.10 3.50
C ARG A 58 1.14 10.63 3.41
N GLY A 59 0.89 9.45 2.90
CA GLY A 59 -0.46 8.92 2.74
C GLY A 59 -1.11 8.52 4.06
N GLY A 60 -2.40 8.80 4.20
CA GLY A 60 -3.25 8.42 5.32
C GLY A 60 -4.49 7.64 4.86
N LEU A 61 -5.49 7.54 5.73
CA LEU A 61 -6.70 6.74 5.55
C LEU A 61 -7.44 7.04 4.23
N ASP A 62 -7.49 8.31 3.79
CA ASP A 62 -8.24 8.76 2.62
C ASP A 62 -7.40 8.79 1.32
N HIS A 63 -6.20 8.18 1.32
CA HIS A 63 -5.37 8.08 0.13
C HIS A 63 -5.54 6.75 -0.62
N TRP A 64 -6.34 5.82 -0.10
CA TRP A 64 -6.73 4.60 -0.79
C TRP A 64 -7.92 4.83 -1.72
N ASP A 65 -7.99 4.06 -2.81
CA ASP A 65 -9.15 4.04 -3.69
C ASP A 65 -10.32 3.30 -3.00
N PRO A 66 -11.49 3.95 -2.79
CA PRO A 66 -12.67 3.30 -2.26
C PRO A 66 -13.10 2.05 -3.04
N LEU A 67 -12.86 2.02 -4.36
CA LEU A 67 -13.17 0.86 -5.18
C LEU A 67 -12.34 -0.35 -4.78
N LEU A 68 -11.03 -0.15 -4.55
CA LEU A 68 -10.12 -1.24 -4.13
C LEU A 68 -10.45 -1.74 -2.73
N THR A 69 -10.57 -0.82 -1.78
CA THR A 69 -10.77 -1.19 -0.38
C THR A 69 -12.12 -1.84 -0.15
N ASN A 70 -13.20 -1.36 -0.80
CA ASN A 70 -14.53 -1.97 -0.72
C ASN A 70 -14.58 -3.32 -1.47
N GLY A 71 -13.88 -3.42 -2.61
CA GLY A 71 -13.79 -4.68 -3.35
C GLY A 71 -13.13 -5.81 -2.53
N LEU A 72 -12.04 -5.50 -1.82
CA LEU A 72 -11.37 -6.44 -0.93
C LEU A 72 -12.18 -6.71 0.35
N ALA A 73 -12.90 -5.70 0.87
CA ALA A 73 -13.74 -5.81 2.05
C ALA A 73 -14.95 -6.76 1.85
N ALA A 74 -15.35 -7.02 0.62
CA ALA A 74 -16.43 -7.96 0.32
C ALA A 74 -16.12 -9.40 0.79
N GLY A 75 -14.85 -9.81 0.70
CA GLY A 75 -14.40 -11.15 1.05
C GLY A 75 -13.82 -11.30 2.46
N ARG A 76 -13.40 -10.21 3.10
CA ARG A 76 -12.70 -10.21 4.40
C ARG A 76 -12.84 -8.88 5.14
N GLU A 77 -12.37 -8.82 6.35
CA GLU A 77 -12.19 -7.55 7.03
C GLU A 77 -10.98 -6.82 6.46
N VAL A 78 -11.11 -5.50 6.23
CA VAL A 78 -10.02 -4.60 5.86
C VAL A 78 -9.77 -3.58 6.96
N ILE A 79 -8.51 -3.21 7.14
CA ILE A 79 -8.09 -2.23 8.16
C ILE A 79 -7.15 -1.23 7.49
N LEU A 80 -7.56 0.02 7.46
CA LEU A 80 -6.71 1.15 7.10
C LEU A 80 -6.17 1.79 8.39
N TYR A 81 -4.92 2.26 8.37
CA TYR A 81 -4.36 2.94 9.54
C TYR A 81 -3.46 4.11 9.11
N ASN A 82 -3.31 5.08 10.01
CA ASN A 82 -2.29 6.11 9.91
C ASN A 82 -1.11 5.76 10.81
N GLY A 83 0.10 5.82 10.27
CA GLY A 83 1.32 5.70 11.06
C GLY A 83 1.47 6.83 12.09
N ARG A 84 2.46 6.71 12.96
CA ARG A 84 2.75 7.68 14.03
C ARG A 84 2.97 9.09 13.46
N GLY A 85 2.23 10.06 13.99
CA GLY A 85 2.28 11.46 13.57
C GLY A 85 1.68 11.76 12.20
N ILE A 86 1.08 10.76 11.52
CA ILE A 86 0.46 10.94 10.21
C ILE A 86 -1.01 11.36 10.41
N ALA A 87 -1.40 12.45 9.76
CA ALA A 87 -2.77 12.96 9.74
C ALA A 87 -3.35 13.10 11.16
N SER A 88 -4.39 12.33 11.52
CA SER A 88 -5.02 12.34 12.84
C SER A 88 -4.32 11.48 13.90
N SER A 89 -3.30 10.70 13.55
CA SER A 89 -2.46 9.98 14.52
C SER A 89 -1.52 10.94 15.26
N THR A 90 -1.30 10.68 16.55
CA THR A 90 -0.39 11.50 17.38
C THR A 90 1.06 10.97 17.37
N GLY A 91 1.92 11.67 18.07
CA GLY A 91 3.33 11.31 18.25
C GLY A 91 4.26 11.93 17.22
N THR A 92 5.56 11.72 17.43
CA THR A 92 6.61 12.21 16.53
C THR A 92 6.77 11.21 15.35
N PRO A 93 6.72 11.69 14.09
CA PRO A 93 6.96 10.84 12.94
C PRO A 93 8.29 10.09 13.02
N ARG A 94 8.30 8.82 12.70
CA ARG A 94 9.51 7.99 12.63
C ARG A 94 10.32 8.33 11.39
N ASN A 95 11.64 8.33 11.49
CA ASN A 95 12.57 8.56 10.38
C ASN A 95 13.42 7.31 10.03
N ARG A 96 12.96 6.12 10.45
CA ARG A 96 13.53 4.82 10.09
C ARG A 96 12.43 3.85 9.74
N ILE A 97 12.62 3.06 8.68
CA ILE A 97 11.63 2.07 8.23
C ILE A 97 11.41 1.00 9.29
N GLU A 98 12.47 0.58 9.98
CA GLU A 98 12.41 -0.43 11.03
C GLU A 98 11.52 0.02 12.21
N ASP A 99 11.63 1.28 12.62
CA ASP A 99 10.81 1.84 13.72
C ASP A 99 9.34 1.98 13.30
N MET A 100 9.08 2.33 12.02
CA MET A 100 7.72 2.33 11.46
C MET A 100 7.12 0.91 11.44
N ALA A 101 7.94 -0.10 11.13
CA ALA A 101 7.52 -1.49 11.12
C ALA A 101 7.19 -2.00 12.54
N ASP A 102 7.98 -1.61 13.54
CA ASP A 102 7.68 -1.94 14.94
C ASP A 102 6.38 -1.26 15.42
N ASP A 103 6.13 0.00 15.05
CA ASP A 103 4.85 0.69 15.32
C ASP A 103 3.66 -0.08 14.68
N ILE A 104 3.79 -0.58 13.42
CA ILE A 104 2.75 -1.40 12.78
C ILE A 104 2.49 -2.67 13.59
N ALA A 105 3.53 -3.39 13.99
CA ALA A 105 3.39 -4.62 14.78
C ALA A 105 2.72 -4.37 16.13
N LEU A 106 3.02 -3.26 16.79
CA LEU A 106 2.39 -2.85 18.04
C LEU A 106 0.90 -2.53 17.84
N VAL A 107 0.54 -1.79 16.77
CA VAL A 107 -0.86 -1.47 16.43
C VAL A 107 -1.65 -2.73 16.13
N ILE A 108 -1.11 -3.68 15.34
CA ILE A 108 -1.77 -4.96 15.05
C ILE A 108 -2.10 -5.69 16.36
N ARG A 109 -1.15 -5.79 17.29
CA ARG A 109 -1.37 -6.43 18.61
C ARG A 109 -2.38 -5.67 19.48
N ALA A 110 -2.30 -4.33 19.50
CA ALA A 110 -3.22 -3.50 20.28
C ALA A 110 -4.66 -3.56 19.75
N LEU A 111 -4.87 -3.85 18.45
CA LEU A 111 -6.17 -4.15 17.87
C LEU A 111 -6.68 -5.57 18.19
N GLY A 112 -5.93 -6.35 18.96
CA GLY A 112 -6.31 -7.73 19.35
C GLY A 112 -6.11 -8.76 18.24
N LEU A 113 -5.29 -8.45 17.22
CA LEU A 113 -5.07 -9.32 16.08
C LEU A 113 -3.82 -10.17 16.29
N SER A 114 -3.95 -11.47 16.13
CA SER A 114 -2.83 -12.45 16.23
C SER A 114 -2.10 -12.61 14.90
N GLN A 115 -2.82 -12.46 13.78
CA GLN A 115 -2.27 -12.57 12.44
C GLN A 115 -3.10 -11.74 11.45
N VAL A 116 -2.44 -11.15 10.45
CA VAL A 116 -3.04 -10.37 9.37
C VAL A 116 -2.42 -10.75 8.02
N ASP A 117 -3.10 -10.41 6.93
CA ASP A 117 -2.44 -10.23 5.64
C ASP A 117 -2.00 -8.76 5.56
N LEU A 118 -0.77 -8.49 5.08
CA LEU A 118 -0.25 -7.14 4.95
C LEU A 118 -0.24 -6.69 3.49
N LEU A 119 -0.72 -5.47 3.25
CA LEU A 119 -0.60 -4.80 1.97
C LEU A 119 0.15 -3.48 2.16
N GLY A 120 1.30 -3.33 1.50
CA GLY A 120 2.11 -2.13 1.55
C GLY A 120 2.28 -1.49 0.17
N PHE A 121 2.03 -0.18 0.09
CA PHE A 121 2.21 0.60 -1.13
C PHE A 121 3.37 1.59 -0.98
N SER A 122 4.30 1.61 -1.96
CA SER A 122 5.44 2.54 -1.97
C SER A 122 6.31 2.39 -0.71
N ILE A 123 6.57 3.45 0.04
CA ILE A 123 7.26 3.38 1.36
C ILE A 123 6.55 2.44 2.35
N GLY A 124 5.23 2.27 2.22
CA GLY A 124 4.49 1.26 2.98
C GLY A 124 4.95 -0.16 2.67
N GLY A 125 5.37 -0.42 1.43
CA GLY A 125 5.96 -1.69 1.04
C GLY A 125 7.31 -1.97 1.72
N PHE A 126 8.14 -0.95 1.95
CA PHE A 126 9.36 -1.08 2.75
C PHE A 126 9.03 -1.47 4.20
N GLN A 127 8.04 -0.78 4.78
CA GLN A 127 7.61 -1.01 6.16
C GLN A 127 7.10 -2.43 6.36
N VAL A 128 6.21 -2.93 5.48
CA VAL A 128 5.64 -4.27 5.64
C VAL A 128 6.66 -5.39 5.40
N GLN A 129 7.69 -5.17 4.57
CA GLN A 129 8.84 -6.09 4.47
C GLN A 129 9.59 -6.18 5.81
N GLU A 130 9.85 -5.05 6.47
CA GLU A 130 10.49 -5.05 7.79
C GLU A 130 9.58 -5.67 8.87
N VAL A 131 8.25 -5.51 8.80
CA VAL A 131 7.32 -6.24 9.69
C VAL A 131 7.49 -7.74 9.54
N VAL A 132 7.55 -8.26 8.31
CA VAL A 132 7.74 -9.70 8.06
C VAL A 132 9.09 -10.18 8.58
N LEU A 133 10.17 -9.42 8.36
CA LEU A 133 11.52 -9.80 8.82
C LEU A 133 11.66 -9.79 10.35
N ARG A 134 10.98 -8.89 11.04
CA ARG A 134 11.11 -8.67 12.49
C ARG A 134 10.01 -9.35 13.31
N HIS A 135 8.82 -9.52 12.74
CA HIS A 135 7.61 -10.05 13.37
C HIS A 135 6.89 -11.06 12.47
N PRO A 136 7.58 -12.09 11.91
CA PRO A 136 7.03 -12.98 10.88
C PRO A 136 5.74 -13.69 11.29
N GLN A 137 5.55 -13.95 12.59
CA GLN A 137 4.36 -14.62 13.12
C GLN A 137 3.07 -13.79 12.98
N LEU A 138 3.17 -12.47 12.80
CA LEU A 138 2.01 -11.60 12.62
C LEU A 138 1.46 -11.63 11.20
N VAL A 139 2.22 -12.17 10.22
CA VAL A 139 1.88 -12.02 8.80
C VAL A 139 1.65 -13.39 8.17
N ARG A 140 0.47 -13.59 7.56
CA ARG A 140 0.16 -14.77 6.76
C ARG A 140 0.61 -14.61 5.32
N LYS A 141 0.20 -13.51 4.66
CA LYS A 141 0.52 -13.19 3.26
C LYS A 141 0.94 -11.73 3.13
N LEU A 142 1.72 -11.44 2.09
CA LEU A 142 2.27 -10.12 1.82
C LEU A 142 1.88 -9.65 0.41
N VAL A 143 1.38 -8.41 0.29
CA VAL A 143 1.11 -7.76 -0.99
C VAL A 143 1.95 -6.48 -1.07
N LEU A 144 2.84 -6.41 -2.05
CA LEU A 144 3.79 -5.31 -2.27
C LEU A 144 3.43 -4.58 -3.56
N LEU A 145 3.06 -3.29 -3.44
CA LEU A 145 2.60 -2.48 -4.56
C LEU A 145 3.56 -1.31 -4.79
N GLY A 146 4.03 -1.11 -6.03
CA GLY A 146 4.85 0.03 -6.41
C GLY A 146 6.00 0.28 -5.43
N THR A 147 6.74 -0.74 -5.04
CA THR A 147 7.75 -0.65 -3.98
C THR A 147 9.07 -1.27 -4.40
N GLY A 148 10.12 -0.93 -3.65
CA GLY A 148 11.45 -1.51 -3.77
C GLY A 148 11.79 -2.39 -2.58
N LEU A 149 13.10 -2.53 -2.34
CA LEU A 149 13.68 -3.33 -1.27
C LEU A 149 14.82 -2.55 -0.61
N ARG A 150 15.26 -2.97 0.57
CA ARG A 150 16.41 -2.38 1.25
C ARG A 150 17.67 -2.49 0.36
N GLY A 151 18.35 -1.36 0.13
CA GLY A 151 19.49 -1.30 -0.78
C GLY A 151 19.14 -1.43 -2.26
N GLY A 152 17.86 -1.30 -2.64
CA GLY A 152 17.40 -1.36 -4.01
C GLY A 152 17.83 -0.18 -4.86
N ASP A 153 17.49 -0.19 -6.16
CA ASP A 153 17.82 0.90 -7.08
C ASP A 153 17.11 2.18 -6.65
N PRO A 154 17.85 3.25 -6.26
CA PRO A 154 17.27 4.51 -5.79
C PRO A 154 16.90 5.47 -6.94
N LYS A 155 17.14 5.08 -8.21
CA LYS A 155 16.94 5.96 -9.35
C LYS A 155 15.48 6.34 -9.52
N MET A 156 15.17 7.63 -9.34
CA MET A 156 13.84 8.17 -9.62
C MET A 156 13.97 9.33 -10.62
N GLU A 157 12.86 9.64 -11.31
CA GLU A 157 12.85 10.79 -12.21
C GLU A 157 13.05 12.10 -11.41
N PRO A 158 13.99 13.01 -11.79
CA PRO A 158 14.34 14.16 -10.95
C PRO A 158 13.16 15.04 -10.54
N ARG A 159 12.17 15.24 -11.42
CA ARG A 159 10.97 16.03 -11.14
C ARG A 159 10.10 15.45 -10.02
N VAL A 160 10.24 14.17 -9.71
CA VAL A 160 9.54 13.55 -8.56
C VAL A 160 9.92 14.26 -7.26
N LEU A 161 11.20 14.64 -7.10
CA LEU A 161 11.70 15.34 -5.91
C LEU A 161 11.10 16.74 -5.73
N GLU A 162 10.58 17.33 -6.81
CA GLU A 162 9.91 18.63 -6.78
C GLU A 162 8.40 18.50 -6.51
N VAL A 163 7.78 17.43 -7.03
CA VAL A 163 6.32 17.25 -7.00
C VAL A 163 5.85 16.54 -5.74
N ALA A 164 6.50 15.44 -5.35
CA ALA A 164 6.07 14.61 -4.24
C ALA A 164 6.02 15.32 -2.87
N PRO A 165 6.94 16.27 -2.53
CA PRO A 165 6.92 16.97 -1.26
C PRO A 165 5.97 18.17 -1.20
N LYS A 166 5.24 18.52 -2.27
CA LYS A 166 4.33 19.68 -2.26
C LYS A 166 3.37 19.63 -1.08
N PRO A 167 3.19 20.70 -0.33
CA PRO A 167 2.28 20.74 0.83
C PRO A 167 0.85 20.35 0.47
N VAL A 168 0.36 20.84 -0.66
CA VAL A 168 -0.98 20.56 -1.20
C VAL A 168 -0.82 20.03 -2.63
N PRO A 169 -0.85 18.70 -2.83
CA PRO A 169 -0.77 18.12 -4.16
C PRO A 169 -2.07 18.34 -4.92
N THR A 170 -1.97 18.58 -6.22
CA THR A 170 -3.09 18.72 -7.15
C THR A 170 -3.41 17.39 -7.84
N ALA A 171 -4.53 17.34 -8.57
CA ALA A 171 -4.85 16.19 -9.43
C ALA A 171 -3.71 15.94 -10.45
N ASP A 172 -3.19 16.99 -11.08
CA ASP A 172 -2.09 16.88 -12.05
C ASP A 172 -0.80 16.33 -11.42
N ASP A 173 -0.51 16.69 -10.17
CA ASP A 173 0.62 16.13 -9.43
C ASP A 173 0.44 14.61 -9.22
N PHE A 174 -0.77 14.17 -8.85
CA PHE A 174 -1.08 12.75 -8.71
C PHE A 174 -1.04 12.01 -10.05
N LEU A 175 -1.57 12.60 -11.11
CA LEU A 175 -1.47 12.02 -12.45
C LEU A 175 -0.02 11.81 -12.86
N TYR A 176 0.83 12.81 -12.65
CA TYR A 176 2.25 12.73 -12.96
C TYR A 176 2.97 11.65 -12.15
N LEU A 177 2.71 11.58 -10.84
CA LEU A 177 3.43 10.68 -9.93
C LEU A 177 2.99 9.21 -10.06
N PHE A 178 1.70 8.95 -10.27
CA PHE A 178 1.13 7.62 -10.05
C PHE A 178 0.67 6.91 -11.32
N PHE A 179 0.38 7.63 -12.39
CA PHE A 179 -0.28 7.05 -13.57
C PHE A 179 0.64 7.02 -14.80
N GLY A 180 0.31 6.16 -15.76
CA GLY A 180 0.94 6.13 -17.07
C GLY A 180 0.69 7.41 -17.86
N ARG A 181 1.31 7.51 -19.04
CA ARG A 181 1.28 8.75 -19.85
C ARG A 181 0.20 8.77 -20.93
N SER A 182 -0.48 7.66 -21.16
CA SER A 182 -1.56 7.58 -22.16
C SER A 182 -2.81 8.36 -21.71
N GLU A 183 -3.68 8.68 -22.66
CA GLU A 183 -4.96 9.29 -22.35
C GLU A 183 -5.83 8.38 -21.48
N ALA A 184 -5.78 7.05 -21.70
CA ALA A 184 -6.47 6.07 -20.88
C ALA A 184 -5.98 6.08 -19.42
N ALA A 185 -4.66 6.15 -19.22
CA ALA A 185 -4.06 6.26 -17.89
C ALA A 185 -4.48 7.56 -17.18
N LYS A 186 -4.51 8.69 -17.91
CA LYS A 186 -4.97 9.98 -17.40
C LYS A 186 -6.44 9.92 -16.96
N GLN A 187 -7.31 9.33 -17.78
CA GLN A 187 -8.74 9.17 -17.42
C GLN A 187 -8.92 8.29 -16.18
N ALA A 188 -8.16 7.19 -16.08
CA ALA A 188 -8.16 6.34 -14.88
C ALA A 188 -7.70 7.12 -13.64
N GLY A 189 -6.69 7.97 -13.78
CA GLY A 189 -6.18 8.82 -12.70
C GLY A 189 -7.19 9.87 -12.24
N LEU A 190 -7.87 10.54 -13.16
CA LEU A 190 -8.95 11.48 -12.82
C LEU A 190 -10.11 10.78 -12.10
N ALA A 191 -10.51 9.60 -12.57
CA ALA A 191 -11.55 8.81 -11.91
C ALA A 191 -11.13 8.35 -10.50
N PHE A 192 -9.87 7.96 -10.30
CA PHE A 192 -9.31 7.70 -8.97
C PHE A 192 -9.35 8.93 -8.08
N TRP A 193 -8.92 10.09 -8.60
CA TRP A 193 -8.91 11.36 -7.87
C TRP A 193 -10.31 11.73 -7.38
N GLU A 194 -11.32 11.59 -8.22
CA GLU A 194 -12.73 11.83 -7.85
C GLU A 194 -13.18 10.87 -6.75
N ARG A 195 -12.92 9.56 -6.91
CA ARG A 195 -13.35 8.54 -5.93
C ARG A 195 -12.76 8.77 -4.54
N ARG A 196 -11.46 9.08 -4.46
CA ARG A 196 -10.80 9.26 -3.15
C ARG A 196 -11.27 10.49 -2.39
N HIS A 197 -11.88 11.47 -3.07
CA HIS A 197 -12.40 12.70 -2.43
C HIS A 197 -13.90 12.63 -2.10
N GLN A 198 -14.55 11.47 -2.25
CA GLN A 198 -15.98 11.34 -1.98
C GLN A 198 -16.34 11.31 -0.49
N ARG A 199 -15.40 10.98 0.39
CA ARG A 199 -15.66 10.97 1.82
C ARG A 199 -15.82 12.39 2.35
N ALA A 200 -16.95 12.66 3.05
CA ALA A 200 -17.23 13.99 3.59
C ALA A 200 -16.38 14.32 4.83
N ASP A 201 -16.11 13.30 5.67
CA ASP A 201 -15.30 13.40 6.89
C ASP A 201 -13.88 12.87 6.61
N GLN A 202 -13.13 13.64 5.81
CA GLN A 202 -11.75 13.31 5.49
C GLN A 202 -10.80 13.60 6.65
N ASP A 203 -9.76 12.78 6.74
CA ASP A 203 -8.65 12.98 7.66
C ASP A 203 -7.84 14.24 7.29
N PRO A 204 -7.26 14.96 8.25
CA PRO A 204 -6.43 16.11 7.92
C PRO A 204 -5.20 15.71 7.11
N PRO A 205 -4.63 16.62 6.31
CA PRO A 205 -3.40 16.34 5.56
C PRO A 205 -2.22 16.11 6.51
N SER A 206 -1.28 15.26 6.09
CA SER A 206 -0.04 15.02 6.82
C SER A 206 0.87 16.26 6.83
N SER A 207 1.56 16.49 7.93
CA SER A 207 2.46 17.64 8.12
C SER A 207 3.74 17.53 7.29
N MET A 208 4.48 18.65 7.18
CA MET A 208 5.81 18.67 6.57
C MET A 208 6.84 17.89 7.40
N ALA A 209 6.66 17.79 8.73
CA ALA A 209 7.51 16.95 9.58
C ALA A 209 7.42 15.47 9.20
N VAL A 210 6.21 14.98 8.81
CA VAL A 210 6.03 13.63 8.26
C VAL A 210 6.79 13.48 6.94
N ALA A 211 6.69 14.48 6.05
CA ALA A 211 7.41 14.44 4.78
C ALA A 211 8.93 14.34 4.98
N GLN A 212 9.48 15.15 5.88
CA GLN A 212 10.91 15.13 6.20
C GLN A 212 11.33 13.78 6.79
N ALA A 213 10.66 13.30 7.83
CA ALA A 213 10.99 12.04 8.49
C ALA A 213 10.93 10.85 7.52
N GLN A 214 9.90 10.79 6.69
CA GLN A 214 9.78 9.72 5.69
C GLN A 214 10.80 9.83 4.56
N ALA A 215 11.21 11.04 4.16
CA ALA A 215 12.28 11.22 3.17
C ALA A 215 13.63 10.75 3.71
N GLU A 216 13.93 11.05 4.98
CA GLU A 216 15.12 10.55 5.67
C GLU A 216 15.12 9.01 5.76
N ALA A 217 13.99 8.42 6.16
CA ALA A 217 13.81 6.96 6.23
C ALA A 217 14.00 6.30 4.87
N HIS A 218 13.40 6.86 3.81
CA HIS A 218 13.50 6.38 2.44
C HIS A 218 14.96 6.41 1.95
N ALA A 219 15.64 7.56 2.13
CA ALA A 219 17.03 7.72 1.71
C ALA A 219 17.98 6.75 2.45
N ALA A 220 17.76 6.55 3.75
CA ALA A 220 18.55 5.60 4.55
C ALA A 220 18.31 4.15 4.12
N TYR A 221 17.05 3.78 3.83
CA TYR A 221 16.68 2.41 3.45
C TYR A 221 17.24 1.98 2.10
N LEU A 222 17.41 2.91 1.18
CA LEU A 222 17.97 2.66 -0.15
C LEU A 222 19.49 2.75 -0.24
N GLN A 223 20.20 2.96 0.88
CA GLN A 223 21.67 2.91 0.86
C GLN A 223 22.16 1.54 0.40
N PRO A 224 23.15 1.49 -0.53
CA PRO A 224 23.67 0.23 -1.04
C PRO A 224 24.10 -0.72 0.07
N LEU A 225 23.73 -1.98 -0.04
CA LEU A 225 24.16 -3.02 0.90
C LEU A 225 25.47 -3.64 0.43
N PRO A 226 26.39 -4.01 1.36
CA PRO A 226 27.65 -4.64 1.03
C PRO A 226 27.47 -6.10 0.62
N GLY A 227 28.45 -6.64 -0.10
CA GLY A 227 28.56 -8.07 -0.42
C GLY A 227 28.12 -8.45 -1.83
N ALA A 228 28.41 -9.68 -2.21
CA ALA A 228 28.14 -10.21 -3.54
C ALA A 228 26.63 -10.52 -3.77
N ASN A 229 25.88 -10.77 -2.70
CA ASN A 229 24.42 -10.94 -2.76
C ASN A 229 23.76 -10.03 -1.73
N PRO A 230 23.57 -8.74 -2.06
CA PRO A 230 23.06 -7.75 -1.12
C PRO A 230 21.60 -8.01 -0.71
N TYR A 231 20.85 -8.79 -1.47
CA TYR A 231 19.43 -9.04 -1.24
C TYR A 231 19.14 -10.39 -0.58
N ALA A 232 20.18 -11.13 -0.13
CA ALA A 232 20.03 -12.45 0.50
C ALA A 232 19.12 -12.44 1.76
N PHE A 233 18.97 -11.30 2.44
CA PHE A 233 18.09 -11.15 3.59
C PHE A 233 16.61 -11.42 3.24
N LEU A 234 16.20 -11.22 1.98
CA LEU A 234 14.85 -11.50 1.51
C LEU A 234 14.50 -13.00 1.50
N ASN A 235 15.49 -13.89 1.54
CA ASN A 235 15.25 -15.34 1.69
C ASN A 235 14.55 -15.68 3.02
N ALA A 236 14.62 -14.78 4.02
CA ALA A 236 13.92 -14.92 5.29
C ALA A 236 12.42 -14.58 5.21
N VAL A 237 11.97 -13.96 4.11
CA VAL A 237 10.54 -13.70 3.84
C VAL A 237 9.92 -14.99 3.29
N THR A 238 9.39 -15.82 4.19
CA THR A 238 8.79 -17.11 3.83
C THR A 238 7.31 -17.05 3.48
N GLN A 239 6.66 -15.94 3.78
CA GLN A 239 5.24 -15.69 3.49
C GLN A 239 4.99 -15.66 1.97
N PRO A 240 3.91 -16.28 1.48
CA PRO A 240 3.48 -16.05 0.12
C PRO A 240 3.36 -14.54 -0.14
N THR A 241 3.99 -14.10 -1.23
CA THR A 241 4.13 -12.67 -1.53
C THR A 241 3.65 -12.36 -2.95
N LEU A 242 2.75 -11.40 -3.11
CA LEU A 242 2.37 -10.81 -4.38
C LEU A 242 3.10 -9.48 -4.56
N VAL A 243 3.90 -9.36 -5.61
CA VAL A 243 4.58 -8.11 -6.00
C VAL A 243 3.90 -7.57 -7.25
N LEU A 244 3.47 -6.31 -7.22
CA LEU A 244 2.85 -5.64 -8.36
C LEU A 244 3.44 -4.24 -8.57
N ASN A 245 3.77 -3.92 -9.83
CA ASN A 245 4.21 -2.58 -10.22
C ASN A 245 3.74 -2.22 -11.63
N GLY A 246 3.84 -0.94 -11.98
CA GLY A 246 3.71 -0.45 -13.35
C GLY A 246 5.03 -0.57 -14.09
N VAL A 247 4.96 -0.74 -15.43
CA VAL A 247 6.17 -0.83 -16.28
C VAL A 247 6.96 0.47 -16.29
N ASP A 248 6.28 1.61 -16.13
CA ASP A 248 6.83 2.97 -16.23
C ASP A 248 6.85 3.69 -14.85
N ASP A 249 7.13 2.97 -13.77
CA ASP A 249 7.23 3.58 -12.44
C ASP A 249 8.42 4.55 -12.38
N ILE A 250 8.13 5.85 -12.29
CA ILE A 250 9.12 6.95 -12.24
C ILE A 250 9.60 7.25 -10.82
N MET A 251 8.96 6.68 -9.79
CA MET A 251 9.27 6.92 -8.39
C MET A 251 10.15 5.81 -7.80
N ILE A 252 9.77 4.56 -8.05
CA ILE A 252 10.53 3.38 -7.62
C ILE A 252 10.71 2.47 -8.83
N PRO A 253 11.91 2.40 -9.41
CA PRO A 253 12.15 1.66 -10.64
C PRO A 253 11.64 0.22 -10.58
N THR A 254 10.95 -0.21 -11.63
CA THR A 254 10.30 -1.54 -11.73
C THR A 254 11.31 -2.69 -11.59
N ILE A 255 12.61 -2.45 -11.83
CA ILE A 255 13.67 -3.44 -11.58
C ILE A 255 13.71 -3.88 -10.11
N ASN A 256 13.31 -3.02 -9.17
CA ASN A 256 13.22 -3.40 -7.76
C ASN A 256 12.18 -4.50 -7.53
N SER A 257 11.05 -4.46 -8.24
CA SER A 257 10.02 -5.52 -8.18
C SER A 257 10.53 -6.86 -8.72
N TRP A 258 11.39 -6.81 -9.75
CA TRP A 258 12.10 -7.99 -10.23
C TRP A 258 13.02 -8.55 -9.15
N HIS A 259 13.85 -7.72 -8.51
CA HIS A 259 14.73 -8.17 -7.42
C HIS A 259 13.96 -8.75 -6.24
N LEU A 260 12.82 -8.16 -5.86
CA LEU A 260 11.93 -8.75 -4.85
C LEU A 260 11.50 -10.17 -5.25
N SER A 261 11.02 -10.34 -6.48
CA SER A 261 10.51 -11.63 -6.94
C SER A 261 11.60 -12.71 -7.08
N GLN A 262 12.84 -12.32 -7.32
CA GLN A 262 13.97 -13.26 -7.44
C GLN A 262 14.54 -13.70 -6.09
N ASN A 263 14.33 -12.93 -5.04
CA ASN A 263 14.96 -13.14 -3.73
C ASN A 263 13.95 -13.54 -2.63
N ILE A 264 12.65 -13.32 -2.82
CA ILE A 264 11.59 -13.83 -1.93
C ILE A 264 11.16 -15.21 -2.46
N PRO A 265 11.32 -16.31 -1.69
CA PRO A 265 11.12 -17.66 -2.19
C PRO A 265 9.73 -17.97 -2.77
N ASN A 266 8.68 -17.38 -2.19
CA ASN A 266 7.29 -17.62 -2.57
C ASN A 266 6.65 -16.36 -3.20
N ALA A 267 7.39 -15.62 -4.04
CA ALA A 267 6.90 -14.41 -4.67
C ALA A 267 6.29 -14.67 -6.06
N GLN A 268 5.15 -14.03 -6.30
CA GLN A 268 4.53 -13.87 -7.64
C GLN A 268 4.75 -12.42 -8.08
N LEU A 269 5.11 -12.20 -9.34
CA LEU A 269 5.35 -10.87 -9.91
C LEU A 269 4.33 -10.53 -10.99
N LEU A 270 3.69 -9.36 -10.86
CA LEU A 270 2.81 -8.78 -11.86
C LEU A 270 3.34 -7.41 -12.28
N ILE A 271 3.52 -7.20 -13.58
CA ILE A 271 3.87 -5.90 -14.16
C ILE A 271 2.74 -5.47 -15.08
N TYR A 272 2.13 -4.30 -14.79
CA TYR A 272 1.06 -3.76 -15.61
C TYR A 272 1.63 -2.84 -16.70
N PRO A 273 1.21 -3.06 -17.97
CA PRO A 273 1.63 -2.20 -19.09
C PRO A 273 1.01 -0.81 -18.98
N ASP A 274 1.66 0.20 -19.57
CA ASP A 274 1.16 1.60 -19.58
C ASP A 274 0.75 2.09 -18.19
N ALA A 275 1.49 1.70 -17.15
CA ALA A 275 1.19 2.05 -15.77
C ALA A 275 2.41 2.59 -15.06
N GLY A 276 2.19 3.63 -14.24
CA GLY A 276 3.19 4.22 -13.37
C GLY A 276 3.15 3.60 -11.96
N HIS A 277 3.56 4.38 -10.97
CA HIS A 277 3.70 3.99 -9.57
C HIS A 277 2.39 3.47 -8.95
N GLY A 278 1.24 4.04 -9.33
CA GLY A 278 -0.09 3.66 -8.85
C GLY A 278 -0.81 2.64 -9.73
N ALA A 279 -0.12 1.62 -10.23
CA ALA A 279 -0.67 0.64 -11.18
C ALA A 279 -1.99 0.00 -10.69
N GLN A 280 -2.13 -0.25 -9.38
CA GLN A 280 -3.36 -0.74 -8.74
C GLN A 280 -4.53 0.25 -8.84
N PHE A 281 -4.25 1.55 -8.88
CA PHE A 281 -5.27 2.60 -9.03
C PHE A 281 -5.65 2.82 -10.50
N GLN A 282 -4.72 2.56 -11.41
CA GLN A 282 -4.96 2.66 -12.84
C GLN A 282 -5.77 1.48 -13.38
N TYR A 283 -5.58 0.29 -12.85
CA TYR A 283 -6.25 -0.94 -13.24
C TYR A 283 -6.96 -1.61 -12.05
N PRO A 284 -7.92 -0.92 -11.39
CA PRO A 284 -8.45 -1.37 -10.11
C PRO A 284 -9.17 -2.72 -10.18
N GLU A 285 -9.96 -2.98 -11.23
CA GLU A 285 -10.68 -4.26 -11.38
C GLU A 285 -9.71 -5.42 -11.61
N ARG A 286 -8.68 -5.19 -12.43
CA ARG A 286 -7.62 -6.20 -12.68
C ARG A 286 -6.84 -6.50 -11.41
N PHE A 287 -6.48 -5.47 -10.66
CA PHE A 287 -5.82 -5.64 -9.38
C PHE A 287 -6.67 -6.43 -8.40
N LEU A 288 -7.98 -6.11 -8.28
CA LEU A 288 -8.91 -6.84 -7.41
C LEU A 288 -8.96 -8.34 -7.77
N GLN A 289 -9.02 -8.68 -9.05
CA GLN A 289 -9.01 -10.08 -9.49
C GLN A 289 -7.76 -10.82 -9.02
N HIS A 290 -6.58 -10.25 -9.25
CA HIS A 290 -5.31 -10.87 -8.87
C HIS A 290 -5.13 -10.91 -7.35
N ALA A 291 -5.46 -9.84 -6.65
CA ALA A 291 -5.30 -9.76 -5.20
C ALA A 291 -6.26 -10.71 -4.46
N ILE A 292 -7.53 -10.79 -4.89
CA ILE A 292 -8.51 -11.71 -4.31
C ILE A 292 -8.06 -13.15 -4.54
N GLN A 293 -7.72 -13.53 -5.78
CA GLN A 293 -7.21 -14.86 -6.08
C GLN A 293 -6.03 -15.22 -5.18
N PHE A 294 -5.00 -14.37 -5.12
CA PHE A 294 -3.81 -14.60 -4.31
C PHE A 294 -4.13 -14.73 -2.82
N LEU A 295 -5.01 -13.89 -2.29
CA LEU A 295 -5.35 -13.88 -0.86
C LEU A 295 -6.22 -15.06 -0.44
N GLU A 296 -6.98 -15.68 -1.35
CA GLU A 296 -7.84 -16.84 -1.12
C GLU A 296 -7.11 -18.19 -1.27
N GLU A 297 -6.05 -18.27 -2.06
CA GLU A 297 -5.16 -19.44 -2.13
C GLU A 297 -4.49 -19.73 -0.76
#